data_38788c529c7aad8a28492d686852ccb9
#
_entry.id   38788c529c7aad8a28492d686852ccb9
#
_cell.length_a   1.000
_cell.length_b   1.000
_cell.length_c   1.000
_cell.angle_alpha   90.00
_cell.angle_beta   90.00
_cell.angle_gamma   90.00
#
_symmetry.space_group_name_H-M   'P 1'
#
loop_
_entity.id
_entity.type
_entity.pdbx_description
1 polymer ?
#
loop_
_entity_poly.entity_id
_entity_poly.type
_entity_poly.pdbx_seq_one_letter_code
_entity_poly.pdbx_strand_id
1 'polypeptide(L)'
;FNGLAANEYGWWYLQGGRVDFDYTGLASNESGTWYVRNGQIDFSYNGHVKIDGKQYLVKGGQVSQEAYIWPLDGYTRLSDTFGERICPFHGKEFHNGVDIPAPGGTNIMASASGVVTKATYSSSFGNNITIDHGNGVETMYLHCSALAVEEGDHVEQGQVIAYVGTTGSSTGNHLDFRFKVNGEYVDPLSMVQP
;
A
#
# COMPACT_ATOMS: atom_id res chain seq x y z
N PHE A 1 20.87 -3.53 -27.86
CA PHE A 1 20.72 -2.94 -26.56
C PHE A 1 19.24 -2.65 -26.29
N ASN A 2 18.73 -3.04 -25.14
CA ASN A 2 17.41 -2.69 -24.64
C ASN A 2 17.61 -1.98 -23.30
N GLY A 3 16.94 -0.85 -23.09
CA GLY A 3 17.04 -0.08 -21.85
C GLY A 3 17.19 1.41 -22.06
N LEU A 4 17.53 2.13 -20.98
CA LEU A 4 17.67 3.59 -21.00
C LEU A 4 19.04 4.02 -21.54
N ALA A 5 19.05 4.98 -22.46
CA ALA A 5 20.25 5.67 -22.93
C ALA A 5 19.99 7.17 -23.06
N ALA A 6 21.02 7.99 -22.86
CA ALA A 6 20.93 9.43 -22.94
C ALA A 6 21.59 9.98 -24.22
N ASN A 7 21.05 11.11 -24.70
CA ASN A 7 21.68 11.99 -25.68
C ASN A 7 21.49 13.45 -25.27
N GLU A 8 21.85 14.39 -26.13
CA GLU A 8 21.70 15.85 -25.88
C GLU A 8 20.24 16.32 -25.67
N TYR A 9 19.25 15.49 -26.08
CA TYR A 9 17.81 15.80 -25.95
C TYR A 9 17.14 15.10 -24.75
N GLY A 10 17.86 14.22 -24.01
CA GLY A 10 17.34 13.57 -22.80
C GLY A 10 17.62 12.07 -22.72
N TRP A 11 16.85 11.41 -21.86
CA TRP A 11 16.91 9.97 -21.62
C TRP A 11 15.78 9.26 -22.35
N TRP A 12 16.13 8.23 -23.12
CA TRP A 12 15.24 7.50 -24.02
C TRP A 12 15.28 6.00 -23.75
N TYR A 13 14.12 5.35 -23.86
CA TYR A 13 14.06 3.90 -23.86
C TYR A 13 14.33 3.35 -25.28
N LEU A 14 15.27 2.41 -25.36
CA LEU A 14 15.64 1.77 -26.60
C LEU A 14 15.22 0.30 -26.58
N GLN A 15 14.70 -0.17 -27.71
CA GLN A 15 14.47 -1.58 -27.99
C GLN A 15 15.21 -1.94 -29.29
N GLY A 16 16.07 -2.98 -29.23
CA GLY A 16 16.89 -3.35 -30.36
C GLY A 16 17.85 -2.24 -30.86
N GLY A 17 18.29 -1.34 -29.94
CA GLY A 17 19.18 -0.22 -30.23
C GLY A 17 18.49 1.00 -30.89
N ARG A 18 17.17 1.03 -30.98
CA ARG A 18 16.38 2.15 -31.50
C ARG A 18 15.44 2.68 -30.43
N VAL A 19 15.15 3.99 -30.46
CA VAL A 19 14.15 4.57 -29.55
C VAL A 19 12.78 3.96 -29.84
N ASP A 20 12.14 3.46 -28.79
CA ASP A 20 10.78 2.95 -28.83
C ASP A 20 9.82 4.04 -28.29
N PHE A 21 9.22 4.80 -29.21
CA PHE A 21 8.30 5.88 -28.87
C PHE A 21 6.93 5.40 -28.35
N ASP A 22 6.59 4.13 -28.53
CA ASP A 22 5.35 3.54 -28.03
C ASP A 22 5.49 3.03 -26.60
N TYR A 23 6.73 2.91 -26.10
CA TYR A 23 6.98 2.40 -24.75
C TYR A 23 6.49 3.38 -23.68
N THR A 24 5.60 2.90 -22.84
CA THR A 24 5.20 3.57 -21.58
C THR A 24 5.26 2.55 -20.46
N GLY A 25 6.10 2.80 -19.45
CA GLY A 25 6.36 1.82 -18.40
C GLY A 25 7.51 2.24 -17.49
N LEU A 26 8.10 1.26 -16.80
CA LEU A 26 9.28 1.48 -15.96
C LEU A 26 10.54 0.97 -16.64
N ALA A 27 11.60 1.75 -16.55
CA ALA A 27 12.92 1.34 -17.01
C ALA A 27 14.01 1.79 -16.04
N SER A 28 15.05 0.95 -15.86
CA SER A 28 16.10 1.19 -14.88
C SER A 28 17.43 1.49 -15.54
N ASN A 29 18.24 2.30 -14.86
CA ASN A 29 19.66 2.52 -15.13
C ASN A 29 20.44 2.52 -13.80
N GLU A 30 21.72 2.86 -13.82
CA GLU A 30 22.57 2.92 -12.63
C GLU A 30 22.08 3.92 -11.56
N SER A 31 21.28 4.91 -11.96
CA SER A 31 20.75 5.97 -11.08
C SER A 31 19.38 5.63 -10.48
N GLY A 32 18.75 4.51 -10.88
CA GLY A 32 17.45 4.08 -10.34
C GLY A 32 16.46 3.62 -11.41
N THR A 33 15.21 3.48 -10.99
CA THR A 33 14.07 3.14 -11.85
C THR A 33 13.27 4.39 -12.17
N TRP A 34 12.89 4.55 -13.43
CA TRP A 34 12.27 5.75 -13.97
C TRP A 34 10.97 5.43 -14.69
N TYR A 35 10.01 6.34 -14.61
CA TYR A 35 8.80 6.29 -15.41
C TYR A 35 9.09 6.87 -16.80
N VAL A 36 8.89 6.02 -17.79
CA VAL A 36 9.03 6.35 -19.22
C VAL A 36 7.63 6.52 -19.79
N ARG A 37 7.41 7.60 -20.52
CA ARG A 37 6.18 7.86 -21.25
C ARG A 37 6.51 8.23 -22.69
N ASN A 38 5.93 7.51 -23.65
CA ASN A 38 6.20 7.71 -25.07
C ASN A 38 7.71 7.64 -25.41
N GLY A 39 8.39 6.66 -24.84
CA GLY A 39 9.81 6.40 -25.09
C GLY A 39 10.79 7.31 -24.36
N GLN A 40 10.35 8.31 -23.60
CA GLN A 40 11.21 9.26 -22.89
C GLN A 40 10.96 9.24 -21.38
N ILE A 41 12.01 9.42 -20.55
CA ILE A 41 11.79 9.63 -19.12
C ILE A 41 11.02 10.92 -18.92
N ASP A 42 9.88 10.82 -18.19
CA ASP A 42 9.06 11.99 -17.87
C ASP A 42 9.44 12.55 -16.50
N PHE A 43 10.47 13.38 -16.46
CA PHE A 43 10.95 14.05 -15.25
C PHE A 43 9.91 15.00 -14.60
N SER A 44 8.86 15.37 -15.31
CA SER A 44 7.80 16.23 -14.77
C SER A 44 6.73 15.45 -14.01
N TYR A 45 6.69 14.12 -14.20
CA TYR A 45 5.63 13.30 -13.62
C TYR A 45 5.78 13.16 -12.10
N ASN A 46 4.70 13.46 -11.40
CA ASN A 46 4.54 13.25 -9.96
C ASN A 46 3.17 12.64 -9.72
N GLY A 47 3.11 11.44 -9.11
CA GLY A 47 1.85 10.77 -8.86
C GLY A 47 1.98 9.24 -8.92
N HIS A 48 0.85 8.57 -8.89
CA HIS A 48 0.79 7.11 -8.93
C HIS A 48 0.65 6.62 -10.37
N VAL A 49 1.39 5.55 -10.71
CA VAL A 49 1.24 4.81 -11.96
C VAL A 49 0.99 3.34 -11.66
N LYS A 50 0.17 2.70 -12.48
CA LYS A 50 -0.07 1.24 -12.39
C LYS A 50 0.61 0.57 -13.57
N ILE A 51 1.61 -0.27 -13.30
CA ILE A 51 2.38 -1.02 -14.30
C ILE A 51 2.37 -2.50 -13.89
N ASP A 52 1.97 -3.38 -14.80
CA ASP A 52 1.89 -4.82 -14.60
C ASP A 52 1.10 -5.24 -13.32
N GLY A 53 0.01 -4.49 -13.04
CA GLY A 53 -0.85 -4.74 -11.89
C GLY A 53 -0.37 -4.12 -10.57
N LYS A 54 0.88 -3.67 -10.48
CA LYS A 54 1.45 -3.03 -9.29
C LYS A 54 1.35 -1.51 -9.37
N GLN A 55 1.14 -0.90 -8.22
CA GLN A 55 1.13 0.56 -8.09
C GLN A 55 2.51 1.08 -7.69
N TYR A 56 2.96 2.16 -8.31
CA TYR A 56 4.23 2.82 -8.00
C TYR A 56 4.01 4.30 -7.74
N LEU A 57 4.71 4.83 -6.74
CA LEU A 57 4.79 6.27 -6.52
C LEU A 57 5.99 6.83 -7.30
N VAL A 58 5.72 7.78 -8.18
CA VAL A 58 6.73 8.46 -8.99
C VAL A 58 6.85 9.91 -8.53
N LYS A 59 8.07 10.38 -8.31
CA LYS A 59 8.39 11.77 -7.99
C LYS A 59 9.50 12.26 -8.92
N GLY A 60 9.26 13.35 -9.66
CA GLY A 60 10.21 13.87 -10.63
C GLY A 60 10.64 12.82 -11.66
N GLY A 61 9.72 11.97 -12.11
CA GLY A 61 9.98 10.88 -13.04
C GLY A 61 10.66 9.65 -12.44
N GLN A 62 11.22 9.73 -11.23
CA GLN A 62 11.86 8.60 -10.55
C GLN A 62 10.86 7.81 -9.72
N VAL A 63 10.89 6.49 -9.84
CA VAL A 63 10.12 5.59 -8.97
C VAL A 63 10.73 5.63 -7.57
N SER A 64 9.95 6.10 -6.59
CA SER A 64 10.41 6.21 -5.21
C SER A 64 10.19 4.94 -4.41
N GLN A 65 9.08 4.25 -4.66
CA GLN A 65 8.70 2.95 -4.08
C GLN A 65 7.45 2.39 -4.79
N GLU A 66 7.09 1.13 -4.56
CA GLU A 66 5.75 0.62 -4.89
C GLU A 66 4.73 1.44 -4.09
N ALA A 67 3.67 1.94 -4.75
CA ALA A 67 2.58 2.61 -4.06
C ALA A 67 1.74 1.56 -3.34
N TYR A 68 1.18 1.93 -2.19
CA TYR A 68 0.28 1.08 -1.43
C TYR A 68 -1.05 0.92 -2.17
N ILE A 69 -1.65 -0.28 -2.11
CA ILE A 69 -3.00 -0.53 -2.62
C ILE A 69 -4.01 -0.54 -1.46
N TRP A 70 -5.28 -0.26 -1.80
CA TRP A 70 -6.39 -0.39 -0.87
C TRP A 70 -6.59 -1.86 -0.46
N PRO A 71 -6.73 -2.17 0.84
CA PRO A 71 -6.68 -3.54 1.33
C PRO A 71 -7.95 -4.36 1.12
N LEU A 72 -9.08 -3.74 0.77
CA LEU A 72 -10.37 -4.40 0.55
C LEU A 72 -10.93 -4.06 -0.84
N ASP A 73 -10.86 -5.04 -1.76
CA ASP A 73 -11.39 -4.87 -3.11
C ASP A 73 -12.92 -4.68 -3.10
N GLY A 74 -13.39 -3.61 -3.75
CA GLY A 74 -14.80 -3.26 -3.87
C GLY A 74 -15.45 -2.60 -2.63
N TYR A 75 -14.72 -2.42 -1.52
CA TYR A 75 -15.20 -1.77 -0.30
C TYR A 75 -14.46 -0.46 -0.06
N THR A 76 -15.05 0.65 -0.49
CA THR A 76 -14.44 2.00 -0.45
C THR A 76 -15.10 2.93 0.57
N ARG A 77 -16.27 2.54 1.12
CA ARG A 77 -16.96 3.32 2.15
C ARG A 77 -16.21 3.23 3.48
N LEU A 78 -16.11 4.34 4.18
CA LEU A 78 -15.60 4.40 5.54
C LEU A 78 -16.76 4.57 6.52
N SER A 79 -16.71 3.87 7.66
CA SER A 79 -17.58 4.13 8.81
C SER A 79 -16.94 5.06 9.82
N ASP A 80 -15.59 5.11 9.85
CA ASP A 80 -14.83 6.02 10.68
C ASP A 80 -13.50 6.39 10.00
N THR A 81 -12.96 7.57 10.35
CA THR A 81 -11.77 8.15 9.74
C THR A 81 -10.67 8.41 10.76
N PHE A 82 -9.46 8.61 10.29
CA PHE A 82 -8.33 9.02 11.12
C PHE A 82 -8.62 10.37 11.80
N GLY A 83 -8.38 10.46 13.10
CA GLY A 83 -8.54 11.69 13.86
C GLY A 83 -9.31 11.55 15.17
N GLU A 84 -9.74 12.68 15.75
CA GLU A 84 -10.53 12.70 16.96
C GLU A 84 -11.94 12.12 16.73
N ARG A 85 -12.38 11.22 17.62
CA ARG A 85 -13.72 10.61 17.59
C ARG A 85 -14.30 10.39 18.98
N ILE A 86 -15.60 10.02 19.02
CA ILE A 86 -16.25 9.51 20.23
C ILE A 86 -16.42 8.00 20.06
N CYS A 87 -15.55 7.24 20.72
CA CYS A 87 -15.60 5.77 20.73
C CYS A 87 -16.72 5.30 21.68
N PRO A 88 -17.57 4.33 21.28
CA PRO A 88 -18.61 3.80 22.14
C PRO A 88 -18.07 3.07 23.39
N PHE A 89 -16.81 2.62 23.38
CA PHE A 89 -16.15 1.92 24.49
C PHE A 89 -15.35 2.84 25.41
N HIS A 90 -14.69 3.88 24.86
CA HIS A 90 -13.67 4.67 25.56
C HIS A 90 -14.01 6.17 25.66
N GLY A 91 -15.10 6.63 25.03
CA GLY A 91 -15.43 8.06 24.97
C GLY A 91 -14.58 8.82 23.95
N LYS A 92 -14.09 10.00 24.32
CA LYS A 92 -13.25 10.82 23.44
C LYS A 92 -11.88 10.17 23.26
N GLU A 93 -11.54 9.82 22.04
CA GLU A 93 -10.24 9.21 21.68
C GLU A 93 -9.77 9.67 20.31
N PHE A 94 -8.50 9.37 19.97
CA PHE A 94 -7.95 9.58 18.65
C PHE A 94 -7.92 8.24 17.92
N HIS A 95 -8.59 8.15 16.76
CA HIS A 95 -8.56 6.99 15.89
C HIS A 95 -7.33 7.04 15.01
N ASN A 96 -6.46 6.03 15.14
CA ASN A 96 -5.17 5.96 14.44
C ASN A 96 -5.24 5.26 13.06
N GLY A 97 -6.44 5.15 12.48
CA GLY A 97 -6.66 4.45 11.22
C GLY A 97 -7.95 4.87 10.53
N VAL A 98 -8.41 4.02 9.63
CA VAL A 98 -9.73 4.13 8.98
C VAL A 98 -10.48 2.82 9.14
N ASP A 99 -11.78 2.90 9.44
CA ASP A 99 -12.65 1.73 9.56
C ASP A 99 -13.42 1.51 8.26
N ILE A 100 -13.23 0.33 7.66
CA ILE A 100 -13.80 -0.05 6.36
C ILE A 100 -14.82 -1.17 6.59
N PRO A 101 -16.13 -0.88 6.61
CA PRO A 101 -17.16 -1.90 6.78
C PRO A 101 -17.18 -2.86 5.59
N ALA A 102 -17.16 -4.15 5.89
CA ALA A 102 -17.32 -5.23 4.89
C ALA A 102 -17.90 -6.47 5.56
N PRO A 103 -18.54 -7.39 4.83
CA PRO A 103 -19.02 -8.65 5.38
C PRO A 103 -17.91 -9.45 6.06
N GLY A 104 -18.23 -10.15 7.15
CA GLY A 104 -17.30 -11.08 7.78
C GLY A 104 -16.82 -12.14 6.79
N GLY A 105 -15.51 -12.42 6.79
CA GLY A 105 -14.87 -13.35 5.85
C GLY A 105 -14.44 -12.72 4.52
N THR A 106 -14.68 -11.42 4.28
CA THR A 106 -14.11 -10.71 3.11
C THR A 106 -12.59 -10.76 3.16
N ASN A 107 -11.94 -11.03 2.03
CA ASN A 107 -10.48 -11.07 1.92
C ASN A 107 -9.85 -9.72 2.24
N ILE A 108 -8.85 -9.72 3.11
CA ILE A 108 -7.98 -8.58 3.38
C ILE A 108 -6.65 -8.82 2.67
N MET A 109 -6.22 -7.87 1.86
CA MET A 109 -5.00 -7.95 1.07
C MET A 109 -3.88 -7.11 1.69
N ALA A 110 -2.64 -7.58 1.55
CA ALA A 110 -1.46 -6.79 1.89
C ALA A 110 -1.38 -5.54 1.01
N SER A 111 -1.29 -4.37 1.63
CA SER A 111 -1.28 -3.08 0.93
C SER A 111 -0.01 -2.86 0.10
N ALA A 112 1.10 -3.49 0.49
CA ALA A 112 2.35 -3.59 -0.27
C ALA A 112 3.09 -4.87 0.13
N SER A 113 4.12 -5.23 -0.63
CA SER A 113 5.04 -6.32 -0.27
C SER A 113 5.80 -5.98 1.01
N GLY A 114 6.13 -6.99 1.82
CA GLY A 114 6.84 -6.78 3.09
C GLY A 114 6.99 -8.04 3.92
N VAL A 115 7.39 -7.86 5.18
CA VAL A 115 7.54 -8.92 6.17
C VAL A 115 6.50 -8.77 7.27
N VAL A 116 5.81 -9.84 7.60
CA VAL A 116 4.86 -9.87 8.72
C VAL A 116 5.66 -9.79 10.03
N THR A 117 5.56 -8.69 10.74
CA THR A 117 6.23 -8.47 12.02
C THR A 117 5.36 -8.84 13.22
N LYS A 118 4.03 -8.96 12.99
CA LYS A 118 3.07 -9.47 13.98
C LYS A 118 1.92 -10.16 13.28
N ALA A 119 1.55 -11.34 13.76
CA ALA A 119 0.31 -12.04 13.46
C ALA A 119 -0.21 -12.64 14.77
N THR A 120 -1.09 -11.93 15.49
CA THR A 120 -1.42 -12.22 16.88
C THR A 120 -2.86 -11.81 17.25
N TYR A 121 -3.25 -12.13 18.49
CA TYR A 121 -4.50 -11.69 19.09
C TYR A 121 -4.25 -10.78 20.29
N SER A 122 -5.05 -9.71 20.42
CA SER A 122 -5.16 -8.91 21.63
C SER A 122 -6.62 -8.58 21.94
N SER A 123 -6.92 -8.28 23.22
CA SER A 123 -8.29 -7.93 23.62
C SER A 123 -8.80 -6.65 22.96
N SER A 124 -7.92 -5.71 22.62
CA SER A 124 -8.26 -4.45 21.97
C SER A 124 -8.38 -4.61 20.45
N PHE A 125 -7.33 -5.14 19.80
CA PHE A 125 -7.23 -5.21 18.34
C PHE A 125 -7.83 -6.49 17.73
N GLY A 126 -8.23 -7.47 18.57
CA GLY A 126 -8.62 -8.79 18.08
C GLY A 126 -7.47 -9.51 17.39
N ASN A 127 -7.79 -10.38 16.44
CA ASN A 127 -6.78 -10.93 15.53
C ASN A 127 -6.27 -9.80 14.66
N ASN A 128 -4.95 -9.63 14.62
CA ASN A 128 -4.34 -8.50 13.91
C ASN A 128 -3.00 -8.89 13.27
N ILE A 129 -2.70 -8.19 12.19
CA ILE A 129 -1.44 -8.31 11.44
C ILE A 129 -0.76 -6.95 11.41
N THR A 130 0.57 -6.95 11.51
CA THR A 130 1.43 -5.81 11.17
C THR A 130 2.43 -6.28 10.12
N ILE A 131 2.60 -5.49 9.06
CA ILE A 131 3.57 -5.74 7.98
C ILE A 131 4.54 -4.58 7.94
N ASP A 132 5.84 -4.87 7.99
CA ASP A 132 6.91 -3.92 7.71
C ASP A 132 7.22 -3.94 6.20
N HIS A 133 7.06 -2.81 5.55
CA HIS A 133 7.32 -2.61 4.12
C HIS A 133 8.72 -2.05 3.84
N GLY A 134 9.54 -1.91 4.88
CA GLY A 134 10.83 -1.22 4.79
C GLY A 134 10.70 0.31 4.81
N ASN A 135 11.85 0.99 4.85
CA ASN A 135 11.95 2.44 4.91
C ASN A 135 11.11 3.12 6.02
N GLY A 136 10.88 2.39 7.13
CA GLY A 136 10.12 2.86 8.29
C GLY A 136 8.61 2.89 8.08
N VAL A 137 8.07 2.19 7.09
CA VAL A 137 6.63 2.14 6.82
C VAL A 137 6.06 0.79 7.24
N GLU A 138 5.02 0.83 8.09
CA GLU A 138 4.24 -0.33 8.51
C GLU A 138 2.76 -0.14 8.19
N THR A 139 2.09 -1.25 7.84
CA THR A 139 0.61 -1.30 7.81
C THR A 139 0.10 -2.28 8.86
N MET A 140 -1.10 -1.97 9.41
CA MET A 140 -1.76 -2.81 10.40
C MET A 140 -3.20 -3.10 9.95
N TYR A 141 -3.63 -4.34 10.21
CA TYR A 141 -4.94 -4.89 9.84
C TYR A 141 -5.57 -5.52 11.07
N LEU A 142 -6.65 -4.92 11.59
CA LEU A 142 -7.20 -5.28 12.89
C LEU A 142 -8.64 -5.83 12.77
N HIS A 143 -9.09 -6.44 13.87
CA HIS A 143 -10.42 -7.03 14.05
C HIS A 143 -10.72 -8.23 13.13
N CYS A 144 -9.65 -8.89 12.59
CA CYS A 144 -9.78 -9.99 11.65
C CYS A 144 -10.53 -11.18 12.28
N SER A 145 -11.33 -11.89 11.48
CA SER A 145 -11.94 -13.18 11.90
C SER A 145 -10.92 -14.30 11.95
N ALA A 146 -9.99 -14.30 10.99
CA ALA A 146 -8.89 -15.27 10.89
C ALA A 146 -7.69 -14.63 10.20
N LEU A 147 -6.49 -15.15 10.48
CA LEU A 147 -5.23 -14.78 9.86
C LEU A 147 -4.84 -15.86 8.84
N ALA A 148 -4.32 -15.49 7.70
CA ALA A 148 -3.87 -16.40 6.63
C ALA A 148 -2.34 -16.46 6.52
N VAL A 149 -1.63 -15.71 7.37
CA VAL A 149 -0.16 -15.62 7.44
C VAL A 149 0.31 -15.65 8.89
N GLU A 150 1.59 -15.94 9.09
CA GLU A 150 2.26 -16.00 10.40
C GLU A 150 3.36 -14.94 10.50
N GLU A 151 3.80 -14.66 11.72
CA GLU A 151 4.95 -13.77 11.99
C GLU A 151 6.22 -14.32 11.33
N GLY A 152 6.92 -13.49 10.59
CA GLY A 152 8.12 -13.84 9.82
C GLY A 152 7.83 -14.13 8.34
N ASP A 153 6.58 -14.29 7.92
CA ASP A 153 6.23 -14.51 6.53
C ASP A 153 6.57 -13.31 5.65
N HIS A 154 7.07 -13.59 4.45
CA HIS A 154 7.15 -12.61 3.38
C HIS A 154 5.85 -12.61 2.58
N VAL A 155 5.26 -11.45 2.38
CA VAL A 155 4.03 -11.26 1.62
C VAL A 155 4.25 -10.36 0.42
N GLU A 156 3.50 -10.60 -0.65
CA GLU A 156 3.48 -9.74 -1.82
C GLU A 156 2.29 -8.78 -1.76
N GLN A 157 2.40 -7.64 -2.42
CA GLN A 157 1.30 -6.69 -2.60
C GLN A 157 0.09 -7.40 -3.23
N GLY A 158 -1.10 -7.24 -2.63
CA GLY A 158 -2.33 -7.89 -3.08
C GLY A 158 -2.51 -9.34 -2.61
N GLN A 159 -1.53 -9.92 -1.91
CA GLN A 159 -1.70 -11.24 -1.29
C GLN A 159 -2.77 -11.19 -0.20
N VAL A 160 -3.67 -12.19 -0.16
CA VAL A 160 -4.62 -12.34 0.95
C VAL A 160 -3.87 -12.72 2.21
N ILE A 161 -4.01 -11.90 3.26
CA ILE A 161 -3.31 -12.06 4.55
C ILE A 161 -4.24 -12.36 5.71
N ALA A 162 -5.51 -11.96 5.61
CA ALA A 162 -6.51 -12.14 6.66
C ALA A 162 -7.92 -12.05 6.09
N TYR A 163 -8.91 -12.17 6.98
CA TYR A 163 -10.33 -12.05 6.64
C TYR A 163 -11.03 -11.08 7.60
N VAL A 164 -11.91 -10.23 7.06
CA VAL A 164 -12.69 -9.27 7.85
C VAL A 164 -13.48 -9.97 8.95
N GLY A 165 -13.50 -9.35 10.12
CA GLY A 165 -14.22 -9.86 11.28
C GLY A 165 -14.69 -8.76 12.22
N THR A 166 -14.91 -9.15 13.47
CA THR A 166 -15.34 -8.28 14.57
C THR A 166 -14.72 -8.73 15.90
N THR A 167 -13.47 -9.23 15.85
CA THR A 167 -12.77 -9.70 17.06
C THR A 167 -12.17 -8.52 17.83
N GLY A 168 -11.93 -8.70 19.13
CA GLY A 168 -11.45 -7.61 20.00
C GLY A 168 -12.53 -6.57 20.33
N SER A 169 -12.12 -5.30 20.51
CA SER A 169 -13.03 -4.18 20.82
C SER A 169 -13.67 -3.63 19.55
N SER A 170 -14.62 -4.34 18.99
CA SER A 170 -15.33 -4.03 17.74
C SER A 170 -16.83 -4.14 17.91
N THR A 171 -17.61 -3.29 17.24
CA THR A 171 -19.08 -3.27 17.29
C THR A 171 -19.75 -3.95 16.11
N GLY A 172 -19.00 -4.34 15.09
CA GLY A 172 -19.51 -4.98 13.87
C GLY A 172 -18.40 -5.31 12.90
N ASN A 173 -18.72 -6.07 11.85
CA ASN A 173 -17.72 -6.48 10.87
C ASN A 173 -17.15 -5.28 10.12
N HIS A 174 -15.83 -5.05 10.27
CA HIS A 174 -15.05 -4.05 9.56
C HIS A 174 -13.56 -4.42 9.60
N LEU A 175 -12.77 -3.79 8.77
CA LEU A 175 -11.32 -3.70 8.88
C LEU A 175 -10.96 -2.33 9.46
N ASP A 176 -10.25 -2.28 10.59
CA ASP A 176 -9.50 -1.09 11.04
C ASP A 176 -8.12 -1.16 10.40
N PHE A 177 -7.89 -0.26 9.44
CA PHE A 177 -6.67 -0.21 8.64
C PHE A 177 -5.83 1.00 9.02
N ARG A 178 -4.55 0.75 9.33
CA ARG A 178 -3.64 1.77 9.85
C ARG A 178 -2.32 1.81 9.10
N PHE A 179 -1.74 3.00 9.02
CA PHE A 179 -0.36 3.24 8.60
C PHE A 179 0.48 3.82 9.73
N LYS A 180 1.76 3.40 9.74
CA LYS A 180 2.82 4.09 10.48
C LYS A 180 3.96 4.45 9.55
N VAL A 181 4.52 5.63 9.76
CA VAL A 181 5.75 6.09 9.10
C VAL A 181 6.73 6.53 10.17
N ASN A 182 7.89 5.87 10.22
CA ASN A 182 8.93 6.09 11.25
C ASN A 182 8.40 5.98 12.69
N GLY A 183 7.45 5.04 12.91
CA GLY A 183 6.85 4.76 14.20
C GLY A 183 5.62 5.61 14.55
N GLU A 184 5.32 6.67 13.79
CA GLU A 184 4.17 7.55 14.02
C GLU A 184 2.98 7.16 13.14
N TYR A 185 1.76 7.15 13.71
CA TYR A 185 0.54 6.94 12.94
C TYR A 185 0.27 8.10 12.00
N VAL A 186 -0.06 7.79 10.76
CA VAL A 186 -0.44 8.76 9.73
C VAL A 186 -1.82 8.41 9.16
N ASP A 187 -2.52 9.40 8.62
CA ASP A 187 -3.79 9.18 7.94
C ASP A 187 -3.60 8.23 6.75
N PRO A 188 -4.23 7.02 6.77
CA PRO A 188 -4.15 6.08 5.67
C PRO A 188 -4.53 6.67 4.31
N LEU A 189 -5.47 7.62 4.26
CA LEU A 189 -5.90 8.26 3.01
C LEU A 189 -4.83 9.18 2.40
N SER A 190 -3.80 9.54 3.16
CA SER A 190 -2.62 10.23 2.62
C SER A 190 -1.64 9.30 1.91
N MET A 191 -1.76 7.97 2.15
CA MET A 191 -0.85 6.94 1.66
C MET A 191 -1.47 6.10 0.55
N VAL A 192 -2.78 5.86 0.60
CA VAL A 192 -3.53 5.00 -0.32
C VAL A 192 -4.92 5.56 -0.55
N GLN A 193 -5.49 5.29 -1.73
CA GLN A 193 -6.86 5.70 -2.08
C GLN A 193 -7.76 4.48 -2.23
N PRO A 194 -9.04 4.56 -1.76
CA PRO A 194 -10.05 3.53 -1.94
C PRO A 194 -10.37 3.20 -3.39
#